data_1ac7c9fa461e5371393129b34626fcf1
#
_entry.id   1ac7c9fa461e5371393129b34626fcf1
#
_cell.length_a   1.000
_cell.length_b   1.000
_cell.length_c   1.000
_cell.angle_alpha   90.00
_cell.angle_beta   90.00
_cell.angle_gamma   90.00
#
_symmetry.space_group_name_H-M   'P 1'
#
loop_
_entity.id
_entity.type
_entity.pdbx_description
1 polymer ?
#
loop_
_entity_poly.entity_id
_entity_poly.type
_entity_poly.pdbx_seq_one_letter_code
_entity_poly.pdbx_strand_id
1 'polypeptide(L)'
;SRAIVFNRSGEIVSLAQYDYPQIYPRPGWVEHDPADILGTQIHALSDAFAKSGVEAADIAAIGVTNQRETTILWDRETGRPIYNAIVWQCRRTAAFCDRLAAEGVGAYIRDKTGLLIDAYFSGTKIRWILENVPGARERAERGELIFGTVDSWLIWNLTGGREHISDYSNCSRTMLFDIDRLRWDEDLCRVLGVPMSMLPAPVPSSAEYGRIAPGIKGLEALAGVPICGSAGDQAAALLGQGCVHPGEAKNTYGTGCFTLMNTGDRSVRSLSGMLTSVAWSLNG
;
A
#
# COMPACT_ATOMS: atom_id res chain seq x y z
N SER A 1 -9.38 10.35 -3.27
CA SER A 1 -8.70 9.83 -4.47
C SER A 1 -8.33 10.97 -5.41
N ARG A 2 -7.26 10.79 -6.16
CA ARG A 2 -6.76 11.81 -7.11
C ARG A 2 -6.14 11.10 -8.32
N ALA A 3 -6.29 11.67 -9.50
CA ALA A 3 -5.54 11.32 -10.70
C ALA A 3 -4.97 12.59 -11.35
N ILE A 4 -3.75 12.49 -11.85
CA ILE A 4 -3.06 13.61 -12.52
C ILE A 4 -2.44 13.06 -13.80
N VAL A 5 -2.65 13.75 -14.90
CA VAL A 5 -1.96 13.49 -16.16
C VAL A 5 -0.77 14.44 -16.27
N PHE A 6 0.42 13.89 -16.45
CA PHE A 6 1.66 14.65 -16.67
C PHE A 6 2.15 14.46 -18.10
N ASN A 7 2.76 15.49 -18.65
CA ASN A 7 3.53 15.36 -19.89
C ASN A 7 4.97 14.89 -19.60
N ARG A 8 5.76 14.69 -20.68
CA ARG A 8 7.16 14.25 -20.55
C ARG A 8 8.08 15.24 -19.83
N SER A 9 7.70 16.51 -19.75
CA SER A 9 8.42 17.56 -19.02
C SER A 9 8.05 17.60 -17.53
N GLY A 10 7.12 16.74 -17.07
CA GLY A 10 6.62 16.71 -15.69
C GLY A 10 5.58 17.79 -15.38
N GLU A 11 5.05 18.47 -16.39
CA GLU A 11 4.01 19.47 -16.23
C GLU A 11 2.65 18.81 -16.11
N ILE A 12 1.78 19.36 -15.25
CA ILE A 12 0.40 18.89 -15.08
C ILE A 12 -0.44 19.30 -16.29
N VAL A 13 -0.93 18.30 -17.03
CA VAL A 13 -1.87 18.50 -18.15
C VAL A 13 -3.30 18.59 -17.64
N SER A 14 -3.67 17.69 -16.73
CA SER A 14 -5.01 17.65 -16.12
C SER A 14 -4.97 17.04 -14.74
N LEU A 15 -6.03 17.30 -13.96
CA LEU A 15 -6.20 16.78 -12.62
C LEU A 15 -7.69 16.59 -12.32
N ALA A 16 -8.00 15.47 -11.62
CA ALA A 16 -9.29 15.27 -10.98
C ALA A 16 -9.11 14.71 -9.57
N GLN A 17 -9.98 15.12 -8.64
CA GLN A 17 -9.92 14.68 -7.25
C GLN A 17 -11.33 14.54 -6.70
N TYR A 18 -11.54 13.48 -5.89
CA TYR A 18 -12.80 13.18 -5.23
C TYR A 18 -12.54 12.71 -3.80
N ASP A 19 -13.33 13.18 -2.88
CA ASP A 19 -13.33 12.74 -1.50
C ASP A 19 -14.20 11.49 -1.34
N TYR A 20 -13.96 10.74 -0.28
CA TYR A 20 -14.81 9.64 0.15
C TYR A 20 -14.97 9.65 1.67
N PRO A 21 -16.06 9.06 2.21
CA PRO A 21 -16.38 9.11 3.62
C PRO A 21 -15.30 8.47 4.50
N GLN A 22 -15.05 9.09 5.65
CA GLN A 22 -14.31 8.50 6.74
C GLN A 22 -15.31 7.83 7.69
N ILE A 23 -15.03 6.60 8.12
CA ILE A 23 -15.88 5.82 9.00
C ILE A 23 -15.20 5.71 10.37
N TYR A 24 -15.89 6.11 11.42
CA TYR A 24 -15.42 6.08 12.81
C TYR A 24 -16.31 5.19 13.67
N PRO A 25 -16.19 3.85 13.65
CA PRO A 25 -17.11 2.95 14.34
C PRO A 25 -17.05 3.07 15.85
N ARG A 26 -15.88 3.42 16.41
CA ARG A 26 -15.61 3.59 17.84
C ARG A 26 -14.49 4.61 18.05
N PRO A 27 -14.33 5.20 19.24
CA PRO A 27 -13.19 6.06 19.54
C PRO A 27 -11.85 5.37 19.19
N GLY A 28 -11.00 6.07 18.45
CA GLY A 28 -9.70 5.56 18.00
C GLY A 28 -9.74 4.56 16.83
N TRP A 29 -10.94 4.22 16.32
CA TRP A 29 -11.08 3.38 15.12
C TRP A 29 -11.33 4.23 13.90
N VAL A 30 -10.62 3.91 12.82
CA VAL A 30 -10.76 4.61 11.54
C VAL A 30 -10.82 3.57 10.42
N GLU A 31 -11.84 3.67 9.58
CA GLU A 31 -12.09 2.78 8.47
C GLU A 31 -12.47 3.55 7.21
N HIS A 32 -12.25 2.92 6.07
CA HIS A 32 -12.79 3.34 4.76
C HIS A 32 -13.52 2.15 4.12
N ASP A 33 -14.51 2.44 3.29
CA ASP A 33 -15.06 1.43 2.40
C ASP A 33 -14.09 1.19 1.22
N PRO A 34 -13.59 -0.05 0.99
CA PRO A 34 -12.75 -0.34 -0.16
C PRO A 34 -13.43 -0.06 -1.51
N ALA A 35 -14.76 -0.15 -1.58
CA ALA A 35 -15.51 0.17 -2.78
C ALA A 35 -15.49 1.68 -3.08
N ASP A 36 -15.57 2.54 -2.05
CA ASP A 36 -15.44 3.99 -2.20
C ASP A 36 -14.03 4.38 -2.65
N ILE A 37 -12.99 3.74 -2.09
CA ILE A 37 -11.60 3.96 -2.53
C ILE A 37 -11.46 3.65 -4.02
N LEU A 38 -11.94 2.49 -4.47
CA LEU A 38 -11.85 2.06 -5.86
C LEU A 38 -12.72 2.94 -6.78
N GLY A 39 -13.98 3.15 -6.41
CA GLY A 39 -14.94 3.90 -7.22
C GLY A 39 -14.50 5.35 -7.44
N THR A 40 -14.06 6.04 -6.39
CA THR A 40 -13.56 7.41 -6.51
C THR A 40 -12.24 7.49 -7.27
N GLN A 41 -11.38 6.45 -7.19
CA GLN A 41 -10.14 6.42 -7.97
C GLN A 41 -10.40 6.17 -9.46
N ILE A 42 -11.32 5.28 -9.81
CA ILE A 42 -11.76 5.08 -11.21
C ILE A 42 -12.35 6.38 -11.76
N HIS A 43 -13.21 7.04 -10.99
CA HIS A 43 -13.82 8.30 -11.39
C HIS A 43 -12.76 9.40 -11.61
N ALA A 44 -11.81 9.54 -10.67
CA ALA A 44 -10.72 10.51 -10.80
C ALA A 44 -9.85 10.24 -12.04
N LEU A 45 -9.53 8.96 -12.29
CA LEU A 45 -8.73 8.56 -13.46
C LEU A 45 -9.45 8.85 -14.77
N SER A 46 -10.73 8.46 -14.86
CA SER A 46 -11.61 8.74 -16.03
C SER A 46 -11.70 10.23 -16.33
N ASP A 47 -11.98 11.03 -15.31
CA ASP A 47 -12.15 12.47 -15.44
C ASP A 47 -10.85 13.20 -15.78
N ALA A 48 -9.73 12.83 -15.15
CA ALA A 48 -8.43 13.41 -15.47
C ALA A 48 -8.04 13.10 -16.92
N PHE A 49 -8.27 11.85 -17.37
CA PHE A 49 -8.03 11.47 -18.75
C PHE A 49 -8.93 12.26 -19.72
N ALA A 50 -10.22 12.32 -19.48
CA ALA A 50 -11.16 13.07 -20.34
C ALA A 50 -10.81 14.57 -20.44
N LYS A 51 -10.42 15.19 -19.31
CA LYS A 51 -10.00 16.59 -19.26
C LYS A 51 -8.66 16.87 -19.94
N SER A 52 -7.82 15.87 -20.06
CA SER A 52 -6.48 16.03 -20.66
C SER A 52 -6.52 16.28 -22.17
N GLY A 53 -7.56 15.78 -22.84
CA GLY A 53 -7.68 15.84 -24.30
C GLY A 53 -6.66 14.97 -25.04
N VAL A 54 -5.92 14.09 -24.36
CA VAL A 54 -4.96 13.17 -24.99
C VAL A 54 -5.64 11.86 -25.39
N GLU A 55 -5.10 11.19 -26.40
CA GLU A 55 -5.54 9.86 -26.79
C GLU A 55 -4.94 8.80 -25.86
N ALA A 56 -5.66 7.70 -25.64
CA ALA A 56 -5.15 6.61 -24.80
C ALA A 56 -3.82 6.01 -25.29
N ALA A 57 -3.59 6.02 -26.60
CA ALA A 57 -2.33 5.59 -27.21
C ALA A 57 -1.13 6.46 -26.84
N ASP A 58 -1.37 7.70 -26.41
CA ASP A 58 -0.32 8.64 -25.97
C ASP A 58 -0.01 8.50 -24.46
N ILE A 59 -0.82 7.73 -23.72
CA ILE A 59 -0.55 7.43 -22.31
C ILE A 59 0.52 6.35 -22.22
N ALA A 60 1.72 6.76 -21.84
CA ALA A 60 2.85 5.84 -21.74
C ALA A 60 2.68 4.80 -20.63
N ALA A 61 2.19 5.22 -19.46
CA ALA A 61 1.96 4.33 -18.32
C ALA A 61 1.12 5.01 -17.23
N ILE A 62 0.61 4.20 -16.30
CA ILE A 62 -0.03 4.61 -15.05
C ILE A 62 0.90 4.27 -13.89
N GLY A 63 1.12 5.22 -12.99
CA GLY A 63 1.74 5.03 -11.68
C GLY A 63 0.71 5.12 -10.57
N VAL A 64 0.85 4.27 -9.56
CA VAL A 64 -0.02 4.22 -8.37
C VAL A 64 0.76 4.68 -7.15
N THR A 65 0.17 5.59 -6.38
CA THR A 65 0.65 5.92 -5.04
C THR A 65 -0.53 5.88 -4.06
N ASN A 66 -0.27 5.62 -2.79
CA ASN A 66 -1.32 5.32 -1.83
C ASN A 66 -0.95 5.74 -0.42
N GLN A 67 -1.98 5.93 0.41
CA GLN A 67 -1.82 5.91 1.85
C GLN A 67 -1.33 4.52 2.29
N ARG A 68 -0.12 4.45 2.85
CA ARG A 68 0.49 3.19 3.27
C ARG A 68 -0.26 2.56 4.44
N GLU A 69 0.07 1.34 4.80
CA GLU A 69 -0.38 0.57 5.97
C GLU A 69 -1.90 0.33 6.07
N THR A 70 -2.73 1.04 5.30
CA THR A 70 -4.18 0.79 5.24
C THR A 70 -4.44 -0.61 4.71
N THR A 71 -5.14 -1.41 5.49
CA THR A 71 -5.23 -2.87 5.34
C THR A 71 -6.57 -3.28 4.77
N ILE A 72 -6.56 -4.01 3.67
CA ILE A 72 -7.74 -4.55 3.00
C ILE A 72 -7.58 -6.06 2.84
N LEU A 73 -8.61 -6.83 3.20
CA LEU A 73 -8.71 -8.26 2.94
C LEU A 73 -9.92 -8.51 2.05
N TRP A 74 -9.73 -9.33 1.02
CA TRP A 74 -10.83 -9.66 0.10
C TRP A 74 -10.77 -11.12 -0.34
N ASP A 75 -11.88 -11.59 -0.81
CA ASP A 75 -12.05 -12.92 -1.38
C ASP A 75 -11.34 -13.00 -2.74
N ARG A 76 -10.48 -13.97 -2.91
CA ARG A 76 -9.64 -14.15 -4.11
C ARG A 76 -10.45 -14.42 -5.38
N GLU A 77 -11.56 -15.11 -5.26
CA GLU A 77 -12.38 -15.50 -6.42
C GLU A 77 -13.33 -14.38 -6.83
N THR A 78 -14.03 -13.82 -5.85
CA THR A 78 -15.10 -12.84 -6.11
C THR A 78 -14.61 -11.39 -6.12
N GLY A 79 -13.43 -11.11 -5.58
CA GLY A 79 -12.90 -9.77 -5.39
C GLY A 79 -13.64 -8.95 -4.33
N ARG A 80 -14.51 -9.55 -3.53
CA ARG A 80 -15.29 -8.81 -2.54
C ARG A 80 -14.51 -8.64 -1.24
N PRO A 81 -14.36 -7.40 -0.73
CA PRO A 81 -13.82 -7.16 0.58
C PRO A 81 -14.65 -7.87 1.66
N ILE A 82 -13.97 -8.45 2.65
CA ILE A 82 -14.65 -9.15 3.76
C ILE A 82 -14.90 -8.22 4.97
N TYR A 83 -14.26 -7.07 4.96
CA TYR A 83 -14.37 -6.03 5.98
C TYR A 83 -13.96 -4.67 5.39
N ASN A 84 -14.31 -3.57 6.08
CA ASN A 84 -13.82 -2.24 5.71
C ASN A 84 -12.28 -2.19 5.77
N ALA A 85 -11.68 -1.33 4.96
CA ALA A 85 -10.26 -1.03 5.03
C ALA A 85 -9.91 -0.43 6.40
N ILE A 86 -9.02 -1.06 7.17
CA ILE A 86 -8.55 -0.52 8.44
C ILE A 86 -7.43 0.47 8.15
N VAL A 87 -7.70 1.75 8.44
CA VAL A 87 -6.82 2.87 8.08
C VAL A 87 -5.57 2.90 8.96
N TRP A 88 -4.48 3.43 8.44
CA TRP A 88 -3.19 3.57 9.13
C TRP A 88 -3.29 4.29 10.50
N GLN A 89 -4.22 5.23 10.66
CA GLN A 89 -4.48 5.96 11.92
C GLN A 89 -5.17 5.13 13.01
N CYS A 90 -5.76 3.98 12.63
CA CYS A 90 -6.60 3.19 13.53
C CYS A 90 -5.79 2.56 14.67
N ARG A 91 -6.26 2.75 15.92
CA ARG A 91 -5.58 2.27 17.13
C ARG A 91 -6.17 0.97 17.71
N ARG A 92 -7.10 0.29 17.01
CA ARG A 92 -7.82 -0.89 17.52
C ARG A 92 -6.92 -2.05 17.96
N THR A 93 -5.72 -2.14 17.38
CA THR A 93 -4.77 -3.21 17.67
C THR A 93 -3.72 -2.83 18.72
N ALA A 94 -3.82 -1.67 19.36
CA ALA A 94 -2.83 -1.20 20.34
C ALA A 94 -2.61 -2.20 21.49
N ALA A 95 -3.69 -2.73 22.09
CA ALA A 95 -3.58 -3.72 23.15
C ALA A 95 -2.91 -5.04 22.72
N PHE A 96 -3.02 -5.41 21.43
CA PHE A 96 -2.26 -6.54 20.89
C PHE A 96 -0.77 -6.18 20.73
N CYS A 97 -0.46 -4.97 20.30
CA CYS A 97 0.92 -4.49 20.22
C CYS A 97 1.62 -4.51 21.58
N ASP A 98 0.90 -4.11 22.65
CA ASP A 98 1.43 -4.13 24.01
C ASP A 98 1.76 -5.57 24.47
N ARG A 99 0.88 -6.54 24.17
CA ARG A 99 1.16 -7.96 24.46
C ARG A 99 2.36 -8.47 23.68
N LEU A 100 2.42 -8.18 22.38
CA LEU A 100 3.53 -8.60 21.52
C LEU A 100 4.87 -8.03 22.00
N ALA A 101 4.87 -6.78 22.48
CA ALA A 101 6.05 -6.16 23.06
C ALA A 101 6.50 -6.87 24.35
N ALA A 102 5.54 -7.26 25.19
CA ALA A 102 5.80 -8.01 26.45
C ALA A 102 6.36 -9.44 26.19
N GLU A 103 6.05 -10.04 25.03
CA GLU A 103 6.60 -11.33 24.60
C GLU A 103 8.08 -11.24 24.15
N GLY A 104 8.66 -10.03 24.08
CA GLY A 104 10.07 -9.81 23.79
C GLY A 104 10.47 -9.89 22.33
N VAL A 105 9.50 -9.96 21.39
CA VAL A 105 9.77 -10.09 19.94
C VAL A 105 10.18 -8.77 19.27
N GLY A 106 10.18 -7.65 20.01
CA GLY A 106 10.43 -6.32 19.47
C GLY A 106 11.79 -6.16 18.79
N ALA A 107 12.82 -6.79 19.34
CA ALA A 107 14.17 -6.77 18.76
C ALA A 107 14.21 -7.46 17.40
N TYR A 108 13.56 -8.61 17.26
CA TYR A 108 13.45 -9.36 16.00
C TYR A 108 12.68 -8.57 14.94
N ILE A 109 11.51 -8.00 15.30
CA ILE A 109 10.72 -7.16 14.40
C ILE A 109 11.56 -5.99 13.90
N ARG A 110 12.25 -5.29 14.80
CA ARG A 110 13.08 -4.16 14.45
C ARG A 110 14.25 -4.54 13.53
N ASP A 111 14.90 -5.65 13.82
CA ASP A 111 16.02 -6.16 13.01
C ASP A 111 15.55 -6.45 11.57
N LYS A 112 14.48 -7.20 11.41
CA LYS A 112 13.96 -7.62 10.10
C LYS A 112 13.29 -6.51 9.31
N THR A 113 12.47 -5.71 9.97
CA THR A 113 11.57 -4.78 9.29
C THR A 113 12.02 -3.32 9.35
N GLY A 114 12.95 -2.97 10.25
CA GLY A 114 13.30 -1.57 10.56
C GLY A 114 12.19 -0.84 11.33
N LEU A 115 11.13 -1.51 11.74
CA LEU A 115 9.97 -0.93 12.40
C LEU A 115 9.96 -1.22 13.90
N LEU A 116 9.14 -0.46 14.63
CA LEU A 116 8.75 -0.75 16.01
C LEU A 116 7.38 -1.47 16.01
N ILE A 117 7.05 -2.13 17.12
CA ILE A 117 5.70 -2.70 17.30
C ILE A 117 4.72 -1.56 17.50
N ASP A 118 3.82 -1.34 16.55
CA ASP A 118 2.76 -0.34 16.64
C ASP A 118 1.53 -0.72 15.80
N ALA A 119 0.35 -0.30 16.27
CA ALA A 119 -0.92 -0.45 15.57
C ALA A 119 -0.97 0.27 14.20
N TYR A 120 -0.03 1.13 13.93
CA TYR A 120 0.15 1.84 12.67
C TYR A 120 0.31 0.87 11.48
N PHE A 121 1.08 -0.21 11.66
CA PHE A 121 1.48 -1.12 10.59
C PHE A 121 0.43 -2.20 10.28
N SER A 122 0.48 -2.77 9.06
CA SER A 122 -0.59 -3.62 8.54
C SER A 122 -0.73 -4.97 9.25
N GLY A 123 0.36 -5.60 9.67
CA GLY A 123 0.35 -6.99 10.16
C GLY A 123 -0.62 -7.24 11.32
N THR A 124 -0.69 -6.30 12.30
CA THR A 124 -1.62 -6.42 13.42
C THR A 124 -3.08 -6.24 13.01
N LYS A 125 -3.34 -5.43 11.97
CA LYS A 125 -4.70 -5.20 11.42
C LYS A 125 -5.18 -6.42 10.64
N ILE A 126 -4.29 -7.08 9.88
CA ILE A 126 -4.61 -8.37 9.22
C ILE A 126 -5.05 -9.37 10.26
N ARG A 127 -4.23 -9.59 11.31
CA ARG A 127 -4.56 -10.47 12.41
C ARG A 127 -5.91 -10.13 13.03
N TRP A 128 -6.16 -8.85 13.31
CA TRP A 128 -7.42 -8.41 13.88
C TRP A 128 -8.62 -8.82 13.03
N ILE A 129 -8.57 -8.63 11.71
CA ILE A 129 -9.64 -9.03 10.78
C ILE A 129 -9.84 -10.55 10.85
N LEU A 130 -8.75 -11.33 10.80
CA LEU A 130 -8.82 -12.79 10.87
C LEU A 130 -9.43 -13.31 12.17
N GLU A 131 -9.26 -12.59 13.28
CA GLU A 131 -9.80 -12.97 14.60
C GLU A 131 -11.23 -12.45 14.86
N ASN A 132 -11.66 -11.37 14.19
CA ASN A 132 -12.91 -10.70 14.50
C ASN A 132 -13.99 -10.79 13.42
N VAL A 133 -13.64 -11.20 12.21
CA VAL A 133 -14.60 -11.46 11.13
C VAL A 133 -14.91 -12.96 11.11
N PRO A 134 -16.18 -13.36 11.29
CA PRO A 134 -16.55 -14.78 11.35
C PRO A 134 -16.09 -15.57 10.11
N GLY A 135 -15.39 -16.68 10.33
CA GLY A 135 -14.90 -17.57 9.28
C GLY A 135 -13.68 -17.06 8.49
N ALA A 136 -13.18 -15.85 8.81
CA ALA A 136 -12.05 -15.27 8.06
C ALA A 136 -10.76 -16.07 8.24
N ARG A 137 -10.48 -16.55 9.45
CA ARG A 137 -9.30 -17.36 9.76
C ARG A 137 -9.25 -18.62 8.91
N GLU A 138 -10.30 -19.41 8.95
CA GLU A 138 -10.41 -20.68 8.24
C GLU A 138 -10.36 -20.48 6.73
N ARG A 139 -10.98 -19.42 6.22
CA ARG A 139 -10.93 -19.07 4.80
C ARG A 139 -9.53 -18.66 4.35
N ALA A 140 -8.82 -17.89 5.19
CA ALA A 140 -7.43 -17.50 4.93
C ALA A 140 -6.48 -18.72 4.89
N GLU A 141 -6.65 -19.65 5.82
CA GLU A 141 -5.87 -20.89 5.87
C GLU A 141 -6.12 -21.81 4.65
N ARG A 142 -7.33 -21.77 4.08
CA ARG A 142 -7.64 -22.44 2.80
C ARG A 142 -7.18 -21.68 1.56
N GLY A 143 -6.59 -20.47 1.72
CA GLY A 143 -6.10 -19.66 0.60
C GLY A 143 -7.20 -18.90 -0.17
N GLU A 144 -8.42 -18.82 0.39
CA GLU A 144 -9.56 -18.13 -0.23
C GLU A 144 -9.49 -16.60 -0.09
N LEU A 145 -8.74 -16.11 0.90
CA LEU A 145 -8.57 -14.69 1.16
C LEU A 145 -7.19 -14.19 0.79
N ILE A 146 -7.13 -12.97 0.29
CA ILE A 146 -5.88 -12.26 0.04
C ILE A 146 -5.88 -10.90 0.73
N PHE A 147 -4.67 -10.41 0.99
CA PHE A 147 -4.40 -9.14 1.64
C PHE A 147 -3.72 -8.18 0.66
N GLY A 148 -3.98 -6.90 0.81
CA GLY A 148 -3.19 -5.83 0.22
C GLY A 148 -3.32 -4.53 1.01
N THR A 149 -2.35 -3.66 0.78
CA THR A 149 -2.50 -2.23 1.00
C THR A 149 -3.26 -1.63 -0.18
N VAL A 150 -3.54 -0.34 -0.16
CA VAL A 150 -4.39 0.29 -1.18
C VAL A 150 -3.81 0.16 -2.59
N ASP A 151 -2.47 0.15 -2.74
CA ASP A 151 -1.80 -0.12 -4.03
C ASP A 151 -2.19 -1.49 -4.61
N SER A 152 -2.05 -2.55 -3.81
CA SER A 152 -2.43 -3.92 -4.22
C SER A 152 -3.92 -4.00 -4.57
N TRP A 153 -4.78 -3.37 -3.78
CA TRP A 153 -6.22 -3.32 -4.01
C TRP A 153 -6.55 -2.65 -5.36
N LEU A 154 -5.92 -1.50 -5.64
CA LEU A 154 -6.13 -0.78 -6.89
C LEU A 154 -5.58 -1.57 -8.09
N ILE A 155 -4.34 -2.05 -8.02
CA ILE A 155 -3.70 -2.78 -9.12
C ILE A 155 -4.46 -4.07 -9.41
N TRP A 156 -4.86 -4.83 -8.38
CA TRP A 156 -5.66 -6.04 -8.55
C TRP A 156 -6.97 -5.77 -9.30
N ASN A 157 -7.72 -4.74 -8.89
CA ASN A 157 -8.96 -4.37 -9.55
C ASN A 157 -8.74 -3.82 -10.97
N LEU A 158 -7.76 -2.94 -11.16
CA LEU A 158 -7.44 -2.34 -12.47
C LEU A 158 -6.95 -3.38 -13.47
N THR A 159 -6.36 -4.47 -13.01
CA THR A 159 -5.92 -5.58 -13.87
C THR A 159 -6.97 -6.69 -14.04
N GLY A 160 -8.17 -6.51 -13.46
CA GLY A 160 -9.25 -7.50 -13.51
C GLY A 160 -8.95 -8.78 -12.73
N GLY A 161 -8.31 -8.65 -11.58
CA GLY A 161 -8.00 -9.75 -10.67
C GLY A 161 -6.77 -10.59 -11.07
N ARG A 162 -5.94 -10.11 -12.01
CA ARG A 162 -4.80 -10.88 -12.52
C ARG A 162 -3.51 -10.67 -11.73
N GLU A 163 -3.29 -9.43 -11.23
CA GLU A 163 -2.03 -9.08 -10.57
C GLU A 163 -2.25 -8.80 -9.09
N HIS A 164 -1.72 -9.68 -8.25
CA HIS A 164 -1.71 -9.53 -6.80
C HIS A 164 -0.28 -9.23 -6.33
N ILE A 165 0.09 -7.97 -6.42
CA ILE A 165 1.43 -7.45 -6.14
C ILE A 165 1.38 -6.28 -5.15
N SER A 166 2.51 -5.98 -4.51
CA SER A 166 2.77 -4.73 -3.80
C SER A 166 4.22 -4.34 -3.96
N ASP A 167 4.51 -3.04 -4.03
CA ASP A 167 5.90 -2.60 -4.13
C ASP A 167 6.65 -2.72 -2.79
N TYR A 168 7.98 -2.78 -2.86
CA TYR A 168 8.81 -2.93 -1.66
C TYR A 168 8.60 -1.82 -0.63
N SER A 169 8.27 -0.58 -1.06
CA SER A 169 8.03 0.51 -0.13
C SER A 169 6.76 0.29 0.71
N ASN A 170 5.69 -0.23 0.11
CA ASN A 170 4.47 -0.63 0.81
C ASN A 170 4.67 -1.91 1.63
N CYS A 171 5.31 -2.95 1.06
CA CYS A 171 5.64 -4.18 1.78
C CYS A 171 6.41 -3.90 3.07
N SER A 172 7.38 -2.97 3.03
CA SER A 172 8.21 -2.60 4.18
C SER A 172 7.43 -1.96 5.34
N ARG A 173 6.14 -1.63 5.14
CA ARG A 173 5.28 -1.00 6.16
C ARG A 173 4.29 -1.97 6.82
N THR A 174 4.52 -3.25 6.69
CA THR A 174 3.55 -4.27 7.15
C THR A 174 3.92 -4.95 8.47
N MET A 175 5.16 -4.84 8.96
CA MET A 175 5.79 -5.66 10.00
C MET A 175 5.91 -7.16 9.62
N LEU A 176 5.83 -7.49 8.34
CA LEU A 176 5.91 -8.85 7.81
C LEU A 176 7.08 -9.04 6.84
N PHE A 177 7.75 -7.95 6.48
CA PHE A 177 8.70 -7.90 5.37
C PHE A 177 10.13 -7.69 5.85
N ASP A 178 11.04 -8.59 5.44
CA ASP A 178 12.49 -8.45 5.66
C ASP A 178 13.04 -7.43 4.64
N ILE A 179 13.38 -6.24 5.11
CA ILE A 179 13.81 -5.14 4.24
C ILE A 179 15.23 -5.30 3.69
N ASP A 180 16.02 -6.19 4.26
CA ASP A 180 17.38 -6.47 3.78
C ASP A 180 17.37 -7.57 2.70
N ARG A 181 16.37 -8.48 2.74
CA ARG A 181 16.21 -9.58 1.78
C ARG A 181 15.12 -9.31 0.74
N LEU A 182 14.36 -8.22 0.88
CA LEU A 182 13.24 -7.82 0.04
C LEU A 182 12.20 -8.94 -0.16
N ARG A 183 11.84 -9.62 0.93
CA ARG A 183 10.87 -10.72 0.92
C ARG A 183 10.06 -10.79 2.21
N TRP A 184 8.93 -11.45 2.15
CA TRP A 184 8.15 -11.78 3.34
C TRP A 184 8.96 -12.67 4.27
N ASP A 185 8.87 -12.42 5.57
CA ASP A 185 9.55 -13.20 6.62
C ASP A 185 8.56 -14.18 7.25
N GLU A 186 8.87 -15.48 7.17
CA GLU A 186 7.98 -16.54 7.64
C GLU A 186 7.79 -16.52 9.16
N ASP A 187 8.82 -16.14 9.91
CA ASP A 187 8.73 -16.07 11.36
C ASP A 187 7.87 -14.90 11.82
N LEU A 188 7.98 -13.74 11.16
CA LEU A 188 7.09 -12.61 11.40
C LEU A 188 5.64 -12.94 11.06
N CYS A 189 5.41 -13.63 9.94
CA CYS A 189 4.08 -14.11 9.57
C CYS A 189 3.50 -15.06 10.63
N ARG A 190 4.31 -15.96 11.17
CA ARG A 190 3.92 -16.89 12.25
C ARG A 190 3.62 -16.16 13.55
N VAL A 191 4.48 -15.22 13.97
CA VAL A 191 4.31 -14.39 15.17
C VAL A 191 3.03 -13.57 15.10
N LEU A 192 2.75 -12.96 13.96
CA LEU A 192 1.55 -12.17 13.74
C LEU A 192 0.33 -13.01 13.36
N GLY A 193 0.49 -14.32 13.14
CA GLY A 193 -0.59 -15.24 12.78
C GLY A 193 -1.20 -14.93 11.41
N VAL A 194 -0.38 -14.52 10.44
CA VAL A 194 -0.80 -14.18 9.08
C VAL A 194 -0.35 -15.29 8.12
N PRO A 195 -1.27 -15.99 7.43
CA PRO A 195 -0.91 -16.97 6.41
C PRO A 195 -0.14 -16.34 5.25
N MET A 196 1.00 -16.90 4.89
CA MET A 196 1.85 -16.41 3.78
C MET A 196 1.09 -16.38 2.43
N SER A 197 0.16 -17.32 2.24
CA SER A 197 -0.66 -17.42 1.02
C SER A 197 -1.55 -16.21 0.74
N MET A 198 -1.77 -15.37 1.76
CA MET A 198 -2.56 -14.14 1.63
C MET A 198 -1.76 -12.97 1.06
N LEU A 199 -0.44 -13.02 1.14
CA LEU A 199 0.43 -11.88 0.88
C LEU A 199 0.64 -11.68 -0.63
N PRO A 200 0.68 -10.41 -1.10
CA PRO A 200 0.98 -10.10 -2.50
C PRO A 200 2.42 -10.44 -2.85
N ALA A 201 2.71 -10.66 -4.12
CA ALA A 201 4.10 -10.77 -4.58
C ALA A 201 4.80 -9.42 -4.41
N PRO A 202 5.96 -9.36 -3.70
CA PRO A 202 6.72 -8.13 -3.57
C PRO A 202 7.45 -7.83 -4.88
N VAL A 203 7.36 -6.57 -5.33
CA VAL A 203 7.94 -6.13 -6.61
C VAL A 203 8.71 -4.80 -6.46
N PRO A 204 9.64 -4.48 -7.37
CA PRO A 204 10.24 -3.16 -7.46
C PRO A 204 9.19 -2.06 -7.68
N SER A 205 9.49 -0.82 -7.29
CA SER A 205 8.57 0.32 -7.46
C SER A 205 8.39 0.75 -8.93
N SER A 206 9.28 0.31 -9.81
CA SER A 206 9.22 0.57 -11.27
C SER A 206 9.39 -0.74 -12.03
N ALA A 207 8.29 -1.22 -12.60
CA ALA A 207 8.22 -2.40 -13.47
C ALA A 207 6.86 -2.40 -14.19
N GLU A 208 6.70 -3.11 -15.29
CA GLU A 208 5.36 -3.36 -15.83
C GLU A 208 4.66 -4.44 -15.01
N TYR A 209 3.67 -4.04 -14.22
CA TYR A 209 2.91 -4.95 -13.35
C TYR A 209 1.73 -5.61 -14.05
N GLY A 210 1.28 -5.03 -15.15
CA GLY A 210 0.10 -5.45 -15.89
C GLY A 210 -0.51 -4.27 -16.64
N ARG A 211 -1.73 -4.47 -17.14
CA ARG A 211 -2.44 -3.47 -17.94
C ARG A 211 -3.87 -3.32 -17.47
N ILE A 212 -4.45 -2.13 -17.68
CA ILE A 212 -5.88 -1.90 -17.43
C ILE A 212 -6.69 -2.98 -18.17
N ALA A 213 -7.49 -3.72 -17.41
CA ALA A 213 -8.32 -4.78 -17.99
C ALA A 213 -9.45 -4.19 -18.84
N PRO A 214 -9.85 -4.87 -19.93
CA PRO A 214 -11.06 -4.50 -20.65
C PRO A 214 -12.30 -4.69 -19.76
N GLY A 215 -13.34 -3.85 -19.99
CA GLY A 215 -14.63 -3.98 -19.30
C GLY A 215 -14.70 -3.34 -17.92
N ILE A 216 -13.67 -2.62 -17.47
CA ILE A 216 -13.77 -1.79 -16.26
C ILE A 216 -14.62 -0.57 -16.59
N LYS A 217 -15.80 -0.51 -15.96
CA LYS A 217 -16.74 0.59 -16.17
C LYS A 217 -16.10 1.95 -15.83
N GLY A 218 -16.11 2.85 -16.81
CA GLY A 218 -15.52 4.19 -16.72
C GLY A 218 -14.05 4.27 -17.16
N LEU A 219 -13.39 3.14 -17.48
CA LEU A 219 -12.03 3.08 -17.97
C LEU A 219 -11.90 2.37 -19.32
N GLU A 220 -12.99 2.24 -20.05
CA GLU A 220 -13.03 1.51 -21.34
C GLU A 220 -12.02 2.06 -22.33
N ALA A 221 -11.86 3.38 -22.37
CA ALA A 221 -10.90 4.06 -23.23
C ALA A 221 -9.43 3.81 -22.86
N LEU A 222 -9.16 3.47 -21.59
CA LEU A 222 -7.82 3.20 -21.08
C LEU A 222 -7.46 1.71 -21.06
N ALA A 223 -8.35 0.84 -21.60
CA ALA A 223 -8.07 -0.60 -21.67
C ALA A 223 -6.74 -0.87 -22.41
N GLY A 224 -5.88 -1.68 -21.80
CA GLY A 224 -4.56 -2.01 -22.34
C GLY A 224 -3.44 -1.04 -21.97
N VAL A 225 -3.73 0.13 -21.36
CA VAL A 225 -2.69 1.04 -20.86
C VAL A 225 -1.90 0.33 -19.74
N PRO A 226 -0.54 0.34 -19.78
CA PRO A 226 0.26 -0.37 -18.80
C PRO A 226 0.29 0.35 -17.44
N ILE A 227 0.38 -0.44 -16.36
CA ILE A 227 0.62 0.03 -15.00
C ILE A 227 2.08 -0.27 -14.68
N CYS A 228 2.92 0.76 -14.55
CA CYS A 228 4.38 0.61 -14.48
C CYS A 228 5.03 1.20 -13.24
N GLY A 229 4.27 1.76 -12.33
CA GLY A 229 4.81 2.35 -11.11
C GLY A 229 3.90 2.09 -9.92
N SER A 230 4.51 1.77 -8.78
CA SER A 230 3.84 1.73 -7.48
C SER A 230 4.80 2.17 -6.39
N ALA A 231 4.38 3.10 -5.55
CA ALA A 231 5.15 3.51 -4.37
C ALA A 231 4.22 4.05 -3.30
N GLY A 232 4.52 3.77 -2.04
CA GLY A 232 3.84 4.41 -0.93
C GLY A 232 4.02 5.93 -0.96
N ASP A 233 3.01 6.69 -0.51
CA ASP A 233 2.93 8.15 -0.61
C ASP A 233 4.19 8.88 -0.14
N GLN A 234 4.77 8.45 0.96
CA GLN A 234 5.96 9.09 1.53
C GLN A 234 7.25 8.75 0.76
N ALA A 235 7.34 7.55 0.19
CA ALA A 235 8.43 7.14 -0.69
C ALA A 235 8.36 7.90 -2.03
N ALA A 236 7.18 7.95 -2.62
CA ALA A 236 6.91 8.74 -3.81
C ALA A 236 7.22 10.23 -3.60
N ALA A 237 6.85 10.79 -2.44
CA ALA A 237 7.17 12.18 -2.10
C ALA A 237 8.67 12.42 -1.91
N LEU A 238 9.42 11.47 -1.35
CA LEU A 238 10.88 11.58 -1.20
C LEU A 238 11.55 11.67 -2.58
N LEU A 239 11.19 10.78 -3.50
CA LEU A 239 11.66 10.82 -4.89
C LEU A 239 11.20 12.08 -5.61
N GLY A 240 9.91 12.43 -5.49
CA GLY A 240 9.33 13.60 -6.16
C GLY A 240 9.88 14.94 -5.69
N GLN A 241 10.42 15.02 -4.45
CA GLN A 241 11.15 16.17 -3.95
C GLN A 241 12.64 16.18 -4.38
N GLY A 242 13.07 15.24 -5.21
CA GLY A 242 14.42 15.15 -5.71
C GLY A 242 15.45 14.63 -4.71
N CYS A 243 15.01 13.97 -3.63
CA CYS A 243 15.90 13.42 -2.61
C CYS A 243 16.51 12.09 -3.07
N VAL A 244 17.29 12.10 -4.15
CA VAL A 244 17.83 10.91 -4.83
C VAL A 244 19.20 10.48 -4.33
N HIS A 245 19.89 11.34 -3.58
CA HIS A 245 21.23 11.03 -3.03
C HIS A 245 21.17 10.77 -1.52
N PRO A 246 22.08 9.93 -0.99
CA PRO A 246 22.23 9.73 0.45
C PRO A 246 22.42 11.05 1.21
N GLY A 247 21.68 11.24 2.31
CA GLY A 247 21.68 12.44 3.13
C GLY A 247 20.63 13.48 2.75
N GLU A 248 20.03 13.39 1.57
CA GLU A 248 18.94 14.29 1.19
C GLU A 248 17.66 13.89 1.94
N ALA A 249 16.91 14.90 2.38
CA ALA A 249 15.73 14.71 3.21
C ALA A 249 14.58 15.61 2.80
N LYS A 250 13.37 15.11 2.99
CA LYS A 250 12.13 15.88 2.84
C LYS A 250 11.33 15.87 4.13
N ASN A 251 10.48 16.85 4.31
CA ASN A 251 9.48 16.83 5.36
C ASN A 251 8.09 17.17 4.77
N THR A 252 7.12 16.32 5.05
CA THR A 252 5.71 16.56 4.69
C THR A 252 4.95 16.99 5.94
N TYR A 253 4.31 18.15 5.87
CA TYR A 253 3.38 18.64 6.88
C TYR A 253 1.94 18.43 6.40
N GLY A 254 1.17 17.62 7.09
CA GLY A 254 -0.24 17.33 6.82
C GLY A 254 -0.94 16.93 8.11
N THR A 255 -1.86 15.96 8.06
CA THR A 255 -2.47 15.34 9.25
C THR A 255 -1.40 14.75 10.19
N GLY A 256 -0.26 14.34 9.64
CA GLY A 256 0.96 13.97 10.35
C GLY A 256 2.16 14.67 9.74
N CYS A 257 3.26 14.75 10.51
CA CYS A 257 4.55 15.24 10.03
C CYS A 257 5.46 14.04 9.72
N PHE A 258 5.93 13.96 8.47
CA PHE A 258 6.73 12.82 8.00
C PHE A 258 8.06 13.30 7.43
N THR A 259 9.10 13.27 8.28
CA THR A 259 10.47 13.53 7.85
C THR A 259 11.10 12.22 7.39
N LEU A 260 11.58 12.19 6.15
CA LEU A 260 12.30 11.06 5.57
C LEU A 260 13.64 11.53 5.04
N MET A 261 14.67 10.72 5.27
CA MET A 261 16.01 10.91 4.71
C MET A 261 16.40 9.68 3.88
N ASN A 262 16.91 9.92 2.70
CA ASN A 262 17.52 8.89 1.88
C ASN A 262 18.85 8.45 2.52
N THR A 263 18.98 7.16 2.83
CA THR A 263 20.20 6.58 3.42
C THR A 263 21.05 5.82 2.40
N GLY A 264 20.68 5.85 1.11
CA GLY A 264 21.32 5.09 0.03
C GLY A 264 20.94 3.61 0.04
N ASP A 265 21.85 2.77 -0.43
CA ASP A 265 21.60 1.33 -0.68
C ASP A 265 21.64 0.49 0.60
N ARG A 266 21.86 1.09 1.76
CA ARG A 266 22.00 0.39 3.02
C ARG A 266 20.89 0.73 3.98
N SER A 267 20.29 -0.29 4.57
CA SER A 267 19.38 -0.11 5.69
C SER A 267 20.16 0.37 6.92
N VAL A 268 19.75 1.49 7.49
CA VAL A 268 20.34 2.06 8.70
C VAL A 268 19.40 1.86 9.87
N ARG A 269 19.82 1.11 10.89
CA ARG A 269 19.04 0.94 12.12
C ARG A 269 19.34 2.10 13.08
N SER A 270 18.33 2.92 13.33
CA SER A 270 18.46 4.07 14.23
C SER A 270 18.59 3.62 15.69
N LEU A 271 19.50 4.24 16.43
CA LEU A 271 19.60 4.09 17.88
C LEU A 271 18.66 5.04 18.65
N SER A 272 18.05 6.00 17.95
CA SER A 272 17.19 7.05 18.52
C SER A 272 15.70 6.81 18.26
N GLY A 273 15.29 5.59 17.90
CA GLY A 273 13.86 5.24 17.71
C GLY A 273 13.27 5.63 16.36
N MET A 274 14.06 6.14 15.40
CA MET A 274 13.59 6.36 14.04
C MET A 274 13.38 5.03 13.33
N LEU A 275 12.46 5.02 12.37
CA LEU A 275 12.13 3.85 11.57
C LEU A 275 13.02 3.78 10.33
N THR A 276 13.26 2.56 9.84
CA THR A 276 13.86 2.30 8.54
C THR A 276 12.83 1.61 7.65
N SER A 277 12.75 2.01 6.39
CA SER A 277 11.85 1.41 5.40
C SER A 277 12.52 1.44 4.03
N VAL A 278 12.08 0.60 3.11
CA VAL A 278 12.46 0.73 1.70
C VAL A 278 11.84 2.02 1.15
N ALA A 279 12.63 2.83 0.46
CA ALA A 279 12.15 4.06 -0.15
C ALA A 279 11.54 3.76 -1.53
N TRP A 280 12.34 3.31 -2.48
CA TRP A 280 11.92 2.84 -3.79
C TRP A 280 12.95 1.86 -4.35
N SER A 281 12.56 1.10 -5.37
CA SER A 281 13.48 0.30 -6.17
C SER A 281 13.18 0.55 -7.66
N LEU A 282 14.20 0.93 -8.39
CA LEU A 282 14.16 1.12 -9.83
C LEU A 282 15.02 0.03 -10.47
N ASN A 283 14.45 -0.69 -11.44
CA ASN A 283 15.14 -1.75 -12.21
C ASN A 283 15.56 -3.00 -11.39
N GLY A 284 14.85 -3.36 -10.36
CA GLY A 284 15.10 -4.57 -9.57
C GLY A 284 15.98 -4.37 -8.36
#